data_40f1c45dd4a6156c17a4553b6acbf1ec
#
_entry.id   40f1c45dd4a6156c17a4553b6acbf1ec
#
_cell.length_a   1.000
_cell.length_b   1.000
_cell.length_c   1.000
_cell.angle_alpha   90.00
_cell.angle_beta   90.00
_cell.angle_gamma   90.00
#
_symmetry.space_group_name_H-M   'P 1'
#
loop_
_entity.id
_entity.type
_entity.pdbx_description
1 polymer ?
#
loop_
_entity_poly.entity_id
_entity_poly.type
_entity_poly.pdbx_seq_one_letter_code
_entity_poly.pdbx_strand_id
1 'polypeptide(L)'
;MTVSATEHETRAGSVPAPGPHPSEPIQPHPTSGRPKLALDIRGDFPIFSREFDGRPLVYLDSGATSQKPAAVIDAISAYLSERNANVHRGVYALAQESDAAYDGARRKIAEFVGWEPKTTIFTKNVTEAINLVAYAWGRANVGPGDAVLTTQMEHHANIVPWQVLCREREAELRYLEVDERGELSLEQLDRELAKGDVKLVAFTHVSNVLGTIVPVAELTARVRAAGAISLVDGAQAVPHMPVDLASLGADFYAWTGHKALGPTGIGVLHGRAEILDRMEPFLTGGDMIASVDFDGATWNELPFKFEAGTPPIAEAVGLGAAVDYLTALGMEQVREHERELTGYLLNRLREVPGLRLVGPPEPESRGGLVSFTIEGMHAHDIAELANRGGVCIRAGHHCAQPLMRCLGVGATARASVGVYNEPSDVDALIDALLAGRRIFEL
;
A
#
# COMPACT_ATOMS: atom_id res chain seq x y z
N MET A 1 -22.36 0.42 -53.20
CA MET A 1 -22.19 -0.98 -52.82
C MET A 1 -22.47 -1.10 -51.33
N THR A 2 -23.69 -1.54 -51.06
CA THR A 2 -24.27 -1.72 -49.73
C THR A 2 -23.86 -3.09 -49.18
N VAL A 3 -23.25 -3.13 -48.00
CA VAL A 3 -22.95 -4.38 -47.28
C VAL A 3 -23.90 -4.46 -46.07
N SER A 4 -24.71 -5.52 -46.13
CA SER A 4 -25.71 -5.93 -45.15
C SER A 4 -25.07 -6.39 -43.84
N ALA A 5 -25.55 -5.87 -42.70
CA ALA A 5 -25.26 -6.38 -41.37
C ALA A 5 -26.26 -7.49 -41.03
N THR A 6 -25.76 -8.68 -40.73
CA THR A 6 -26.56 -9.80 -40.19
C THR A 6 -26.49 -9.75 -38.66
N GLU A 7 -27.66 -9.53 -38.06
CA GLU A 7 -27.89 -9.64 -36.62
C GLU A 7 -27.84 -11.12 -36.18
N HIS A 8 -26.95 -11.42 -35.21
CA HIS A 8 -27.03 -12.64 -34.42
C HIS A 8 -27.64 -12.33 -33.05
N GLU A 9 -28.95 -12.58 -32.93
CA GLU A 9 -29.62 -12.68 -31.63
C GLU A 9 -29.14 -13.94 -30.89
N THR A 10 -28.38 -13.77 -29.80
CA THR A 10 -28.13 -14.80 -28.79
C THR A 10 -29.18 -14.68 -27.68
N ARG A 11 -30.09 -15.64 -27.62
CA ARG A 11 -31.05 -15.83 -26.53
C ARG A 11 -30.27 -16.05 -25.21
N ALA A 12 -30.35 -15.11 -24.30
CA ALA A 12 -29.95 -15.30 -22.90
C ALA A 12 -31.05 -16.14 -22.20
N GLY A 13 -30.74 -17.37 -21.88
CA GLY A 13 -31.56 -18.19 -20.99
C GLY A 13 -31.47 -17.64 -19.57
N SER A 14 -32.59 -17.24 -18.99
CA SER A 14 -32.73 -16.82 -17.60
C SER A 14 -32.55 -18.06 -16.68
N VAL A 15 -31.47 -18.06 -15.89
CA VAL A 15 -31.31 -18.99 -14.77
C VAL A 15 -32.22 -18.51 -13.64
N PRO A 16 -33.10 -19.34 -13.08
CA PRO A 16 -33.95 -18.95 -11.97
C PRO A 16 -33.10 -18.70 -10.72
N ALA A 17 -33.38 -17.62 -9.99
CA ALA A 17 -32.75 -17.30 -8.72
C ALA A 17 -32.98 -18.45 -7.71
N PRO A 18 -31.95 -18.93 -7.01
CA PRO A 18 -32.10 -19.91 -5.96
C PRO A 18 -32.95 -19.33 -4.81
N GLY A 19 -34.01 -20.02 -4.45
CA GLY A 19 -34.83 -19.66 -3.30
C GLY A 19 -34.02 -19.70 -1.97
N PRO A 20 -34.51 -19.02 -0.93
CA PRO A 20 -33.81 -18.99 0.35
C PRO A 20 -33.80 -20.37 1.00
N HIS A 21 -32.62 -20.98 1.13
CA HIS A 21 -32.45 -22.15 1.97
C HIS A 21 -32.45 -21.71 3.45
N PRO A 22 -33.17 -22.41 4.34
CA PRO A 22 -33.13 -22.13 5.76
C PRO A 22 -31.70 -22.42 6.28
N SER A 23 -30.99 -21.36 6.67
CA SER A 23 -29.71 -21.48 7.36
C SER A 23 -29.96 -21.97 8.78
N GLU A 24 -29.47 -23.17 9.10
CA GLU A 24 -29.34 -23.57 10.52
C GLU A 24 -28.48 -22.51 11.24
N PRO A 25 -28.83 -22.13 12.48
CA PRO A 25 -28.05 -21.18 13.24
C PRO A 25 -26.64 -21.72 13.47
N ILE A 26 -25.64 -20.98 13.01
CA ILE A 26 -24.23 -21.28 13.25
C ILE A 26 -24.00 -21.19 14.76
N GLN A 27 -23.57 -22.29 15.38
CA GLN A 27 -23.24 -22.26 16.81
C GLN A 27 -22.02 -21.37 17.01
N PRO A 28 -22.04 -20.44 18.01
CA PRO A 28 -20.90 -19.57 18.26
C PRO A 28 -19.68 -20.42 18.62
N HIS A 29 -18.53 -20.11 17.98
CA HIS A 29 -17.26 -20.72 18.32
C HIS A 29 -16.90 -20.48 19.79
N PRO A 30 -16.21 -21.45 20.45
CA PRO A 30 -15.74 -21.23 21.80
C PRO A 30 -14.77 -20.04 21.81
N THR A 31 -15.01 -19.08 22.70
CA THR A 31 -14.19 -17.88 22.91
C THR A 31 -12.82 -18.19 23.53
N SER A 32 -12.56 -19.46 23.86
CA SER A 32 -11.29 -19.94 24.38
C SER A 32 -10.23 -19.91 23.26
N GLY A 33 -9.18 -19.08 23.44
CA GLY A 33 -8.07 -18.94 22.49
C GLY A 33 -8.03 -17.62 21.72
N ARG A 34 -9.04 -16.74 21.86
CA ARG A 34 -9.00 -15.39 21.28
C ARG A 34 -7.94 -14.56 21.98
N PRO A 35 -7.05 -13.87 21.23
CA PRO A 35 -6.08 -12.97 21.83
C PRO A 35 -6.76 -11.77 22.50
N LYS A 36 -6.15 -11.26 23.58
CA LYS A 36 -6.49 -9.97 24.15
C LYS A 36 -5.68 -8.92 23.42
N LEU A 37 -6.31 -8.17 22.51
CA LEU A 37 -5.65 -7.16 21.71
C LEU A 37 -5.30 -5.91 22.52
N ALA A 38 -4.25 -5.20 22.07
CA ALA A 38 -3.78 -3.97 22.72
C ALA A 38 -4.74 -2.78 22.52
N LEU A 39 -5.47 -2.74 21.40
CA LEU A 39 -6.33 -1.62 21.00
C LEU A 39 -7.82 -2.03 20.98
N ASP A 40 -8.67 -1.14 21.48
CA ASP A 40 -10.14 -1.21 21.41
C ASP A 40 -10.63 0.14 20.87
N ILE A 41 -10.56 0.31 19.56
CA ILE A 41 -10.79 1.60 18.87
C ILE A 41 -11.76 1.51 17.69
N ARG A 42 -12.42 0.36 17.52
CA ARG A 42 -13.36 0.15 16.39
C ARG A 42 -14.45 1.21 16.34
N GLY A 43 -14.89 1.72 17.51
CA GLY A 43 -15.88 2.79 17.62
C GLY A 43 -15.46 4.13 17.01
N ASP A 44 -14.16 4.38 16.84
CA ASP A 44 -13.67 5.61 16.23
C ASP A 44 -13.87 5.66 14.71
N PHE A 45 -14.25 4.52 14.11
CA PHE A 45 -14.45 4.36 12.66
C PHE A 45 -15.94 4.27 12.31
N PRO A 46 -16.57 5.36 11.84
CA PRO A 46 -18.02 5.43 11.61
C PRO A 46 -18.57 4.35 10.65
N ILE A 47 -17.75 3.86 9.74
CA ILE A 47 -18.14 2.85 8.76
C ILE A 47 -18.61 1.53 9.40
N PHE A 48 -18.10 1.20 10.60
CA PHE A 48 -18.46 -0.04 11.29
C PHE A 48 -19.83 0.00 11.98
N SER A 49 -20.54 1.14 11.95
CA SER A 49 -21.96 1.21 12.30
C SER A 49 -22.87 0.63 11.20
N ARG A 50 -22.31 0.32 10.00
CA ARG A 50 -23.09 -0.23 8.89
C ARG A 50 -23.30 -1.74 9.03
N GLU A 51 -24.47 -2.16 8.59
CA GLU A 51 -24.83 -3.57 8.45
C GLU A 51 -25.14 -3.90 6.98
N PHE A 52 -24.85 -5.13 6.58
CA PHE A 52 -25.21 -5.70 5.29
C PHE A 52 -26.02 -6.97 5.52
N ASP A 53 -27.26 -7.00 5.03
CA ASP A 53 -28.21 -8.09 5.23
C ASP A 53 -28.39 -8.48 6.71
N GLY A 54 -28.42 -7.44 7.60
CA GLY A 54 -28.57 -7.61 9.05
C GLY A 54 -27.33 -8.16 9.76
N ARG A 55 -26.15 -8.11 9.11
CA ARG A 55 -24.86 -8.53 9.69
C ARG A 55 -23.94 -7.34 9.81
N PRO A 56 -23.17 -7.21 10.91
CA PRO A 56 -22.12 -6.19 11.02
C PRO A 56 -21.10 -6.31 9.91
N LEU A 57 -20.59 -5.17 9.43
CA LEU A 57 -19.49 -5.13 8.46
C LEU A 57 -18.22 -5.74 9.05
N VAL A 58 -17.69 -6.76 8.39
CA VAL A 58 -16.35 -7.31 8.65
C VAL A 58 -15.44 -6.92 7.51
N TYR A 59 -14.46 -6.04 7.77
CA TYR A 59 -13.58 -5.50 6.74
C TYR A 59 -12.15 -5.99 6.92
N LEU A 60 -11.76 -6.98 6.11
CA LEU A 60 -10.44 -7.61 6.08
C LEU A 60 -9.72 -7.35 4.74
N ASP A 61 -9.83 -6.11 4.20
CA ASP A 61 -9.14 -5.67 2.98
C ASP A 61 -8.32 -4.38 3.18
N SER A 62 -7.77 -4.16 4.39
CA SER A 62 -6.95 -2.99 4.74
C SER A 62 -5.71 -2.85 3.87
N GLY A 63 -5.12 -3.95 3.40
CA GLY A 63 -4.00 -3.93 2.46
C GLY A 63 -4.31 -3.33 1.08
N ALA A 64 -5.60 -3.15 0.73
CA ALA A 64 -6.02 -2.41 -0.45
C ALA A 64 -6.26 -0.93 -0.15
N THR A 65 -7.02 -0.63 0.88
CA THR A 65 -7.24 0.70 1.46
C THR A 65 -7.74 0.53 2.89
N SER A 66 -7.30 1.37 3.83
CA SER A 66 -7.80 1.35 5.20
C SER A 66 -9.15 2.08 5.32
N GLN A 67 -9.91 1.82 6.37
CA GLN A 67 -11.02 2.67 6.78
C GLN A 67 -10.51 3.94 7.47
N LYS A 68 -11.36 4.95 7.64
CA LYS A 68 -10.97 6.27 8.14
C LYS A 68 -11.61 6.52 9.50
N PRO A 69 -10.85 6.94 10.53
CA PRO A 69 -11.42 7.37 11.79
C PRO A 69 -12.17 8.70 11.62
N ALA A 70 -13.15 8.95 12.49
CA ALA A 70 -13.93 10.19 12.50
C ALA A 70 -13.01 11.43 12.50
N ALA A 71 -11.94 11.41 13.28
CA ALA A 71 -10.98 12.52 13.37
C ALA A 71 -10.39 12.95 12.02
N VAL A 72 -10.16 12.01 11.10
CA VAL A 72 -9.65 12.30 9.75
C VAL A 72 -10.75 12.89 8.87
N ILE A 73 -11.96 12.33 8.93
CA ILE A 73 -13.13 12.81 8.18
C ILE A 73 -13.45 14.25 8.60
N ASP A 74 -13.48 14.50 9.90
CA ASP A 74 -13.79 15.80 10.50
C ASP A 74 -12.72 16.84 10.15
N ALA A 75 -11.43 16.49 10.18
CA ALA A 75 -10.34 17.39 9.81
C ALA A 75 -10.45 17.88 8.36
N ILE A 76 -10.76 16.98 7.42
CA ILE A 76 -10.98 17.35 6.00
C ILE A 76 -12.23 18.23 5.86
N SER A 77 -13.31 17.86 6.52
CA SER A 77 -14.58 18.59 6.48
C SER A 77 -14.43 20.00 7.07
N ALA A 78 -13.76 20.14 8.22
CA ALA A 78 -13.48 21.42 8.87
C ALA A 78 -12.57 22.32 8.00
N TYR A 79 -11.52 21.73 7.39
CA TYR A 79 -10.68 22.50 6.47
C TYR A 79 -11.49 23.08 5.31
N LEU A 80 -12.29 22.26 4.64
CA LEU A 80 -13.08 22.68 3.48
C LEU A 80 -14.17 23.70 3.83
N SER A 81 -14.77 23.60 5.01
CA SER A 81 -15.87 24.49 5.44
C SER A 81 -15.39 25.79 6.07
N GLU A 82 -14.19 25.83 6.66
CA GLU A 82 -13.77 26.94 7.50
C GLU A 82 -12.48 27.64 7.03
N ARG A 83 -11.58 26.92 6.30
CA ARG A 83 -10.21 27.40 6.02
C ARG A 83 -9.78 27.25 4.56
N ASN A 84 -10.69 26.88 3.67
CA ASN A 84 -10.35 26.61 2.27
C ASN A 84 -9.85 27.85 1.54
N ALA A 85 -8.55 27.91 1.27
CA ALA A 85 -7.89 28.89 0.43
C ALA A 85 -6.70 28.26 -0.31
N ASN A 86 -6.24 28.91 -1.40
CA ASN A 86 -5.00 28.48 -2.05
C ASN A 86 -3.79 28.86 -1.18
N VAL A 87 -2.74 28.05 -1.27
CA VAL A 87 -1.50 28.18 -0.49
C VAL A 87 -0.40 28.95 -1.25
N HIS A 88 0.64 29.40 -0.55
CA HIS A 88 1.91 29.97 -1.01
C HIS A 88 1.88 31.44 -1.47
N ARG A 89 0.79 31.98 -2.00
CA ARG A 89 0.78 33.34 -2.62
C ARG A 89 -0.25 34.30 -2.04
N GLY A 90 -1.13 33.86 -1.17
CA GLY A 90 -2.16 34.66 -0.57
C GLY A 90 -1.64 35.51 0.59
N VAL A 91 -1.89 36.84 0.58
CA VAL A 91 -1.49 37.74 1.66
C VAL A 91 -2.59 37.99 2.68
N TYR A 92 -3.77 37.40 2.48
CA TYR A 92 -4.92 37.54 3.37
C TYR A 92 -4.96 36.41 4.42
N ALA A 93 -5.63 36.67 5.55
CA ALA A 93 -5.60 35.79 6.73
C ALA A 93 -5.98 34.35 6.42
N LEU A 94 -7.04 34.12 5.62
CA LEU A 94 -7.49 32.75 5.25
C LEU A 94 -6.42 31.97 4.48
N ALA A 95 -5.64 32.62 3.59
CA ALA A 95 -4.55 31.94 2.90
C ALA A 95 -3.41 31.59 3.87
N GLN A 96 -3.09 32.50 4.83
CA GLN A 96 -2.08 32.17 5.85
C GLN A 96 -2.50 31.03 6.76
N GLU A 97 -3.78 30.90 7.09
CA GLU A 97 -4.30 29.75 7.83
C GLU A 97 -4.19 28.44 7.02
N SER A 98 -4.47 28.51 5.70
CA SER A 98 -4.31 27.39 4.78
C SER A 98 -2.85 26.97 4.63
N ASP A 99 -1.92 27.93 4.48
CA ASP A 99 -0.47 27.70 4.46
C ASP A 99 -0.02 26.99 5.75
N ALA A 100 -0.42 27.52 6.90
CA ALA A 100 -0.06 26.94 8.20
C ALA A 100 -0.58 25.52 8.38
N ALA A 101 -1.79 25.21 7.86
CA ALA A 101 -2.37 23.88 7.90
C ALA A 101 -1.60 22.89 6.98
N TYR A 102 -1.26 23.31 5.76
CA TYR A 102 -0.53 22.51 4.78
C TYR A 102 0.90 22.23 5.23
N ASP A 103 1.64 23.25 5.65
CA ASP A 103 3.00 23.10 6.19
C ASP A 103 3.01 22.31 7.51
N GLY A 104 1.99 22.51 8.33
CA GLY A 104 1.78 21.74 9.57
C GLY A 104 1.62 20.27 9.28
N ALA A 105 0.82 19.91 8.26
CA ALA A 105 0.65 18.54 7.83
C ALA A 105 1.98 17.91 7.35
N ARG A 106 2.75 18.64 6.53
CA ARG A 106 4.07 18.20 6.05
C ARG A 106 5.03 17.91 7.20
N ARG A 107 5.10 18.79 8.20
CA ARG A 107 5.95 18.57 9.38
C ARG A 107 5.57 17.30 10.13
N LYS A 108 4.28 17.11 10.45
CA LYS A 108 3.77 15.92 11.14
C LYS A 108 4.10 14.65 10.38
N ILE A 109 3.88 14.65 9.06
CA ILE A 109 4.12 13.50 8.17
C ILE A 109 5.62 13.15 8.11
N ALA A 110 6.49 14.15 8.06
CA ALA A 110 7.93 13.94 8.07
C ALA A 110 8.40 13.40 9.43
N GLU A 111 8.00 14.03 10.52
CA GLU A 111 8.34 13.64 11.89
C GLU A 111 7.87 12.21 12.21
N PHE A 112 6.70 11.81 11.72
CA PHE A 112 6.13 10.48 11.93
C PHE A 112 7.02 9.34 11.47
N VAL A 113 7.79 9.56 10.42
CA VAL A 113 8.73 8.58 9.85
C VAL A 113 10.21 8.93 10.11
N GLY A 114 10.50 9.86 11.03
CA GLY A 114 11.86 10.29 11.36
C GLY A 114 12.58 10.96 10.19
N TRP A 115 11.91 11.84 9.44
CA TRP A 115 12.48 12.54 8.27
C TRP A 115 12.31 14.04 8.33
N GLU A 116 12.94 14.77 7.37
CA GLU A 116 12.91 16.23 7.30
C GLU A 116 11.76 16.73 6.40
N PRO A 117 11.00 17.77 6.83
CA PRO A 117 9.92 18.36 6.03
C PRO A 117 10.40 18.89 4.67
N LYS A 118 11.59 19.49 4.60
CA LYS A 118 12.14 20.08 3.37
C LYS A 118 12.38 19.05 2.26
N THR A 119 12.56 17.78 2.60
CA THR A 119 12.80 16.69 1.65
C THR A 119 11.65 15.66 1.65
N THR A 120 10.49 16.10 2.11
CA THR A 120 9.22 15.39 2.09
C THR A 120 8.33 16.01 1.01
N ILE A 121 8.09 15.27 -0.08
CA ILE A 121 7.38 15.72 -1.28
C ILE A 121 6.00 15.07 -1.29
N PHE A 122 4.97 15.87 -1.48
CA PHE A 122 3.63 15.36 -1.71
C PHE A 122 3.44 14.93 -3.16
N THR A 123 2.85 13.77 -3.33
CA THR A 123 2.48 13.19 -4.60
C THR A 123 1.01 12.75 -4.53
N LYS A 124 0.44 12.31 -5.64
CA LYS A 124 -0.93 11.79 -5.65
C LYS A 124 -1.06 10.44 -4.94
N ASN A 125 -0.03 9.60 -5.00
CA ASN A 125 0.07 8.29 -4.37
C ASN A 125 1.49 7.74 -4.53
N VAL A 126 1.78 6.56 -3.95
CA VAL A 126 3.08 5.89 -4.07
C VAL A 126 3.48 5.60 -5.53
N THR A 127 2.53 5.31 -6.40
CA THR A 127 2.81 5.07 -7.82
C THR A 127 3.39 6.30 -8.48
N GLU A 128 2.84 7.49 -8.23
CA GLU A 128 3.39 8.75 -8.74
C GLU A 128 4.75 9.05 -8.13
N ALA A 129 4.96 8.79 -6.83
CA ALA A 129 6.25 8.96 -6.16
C ALA A 129 7.36 8.13 -6.82
N ILE A 130 7.08 6.85 -7.12
CA ILE A 130 8.04 5.97 -7.82
C ILE A 130 8.29 6.45 -9.26
N ASN A 131 7.24 6.87 -9.97
CA ASN A 131 7.39 7.45 -11.31
C ASN A 131 8.21 8.73 -11.29
N LEU A 132 8.05 9.60 -10.28
CA LEU A 132 8.86 10.80 -10.11
C LEU A 132 10.36 10.43 -10.07
N VAL A 133 10.74 9.43 -9.28
CA VAL A 133 12.13 8.98 -9.20
C VAL A 133 12.57 8.38 -10.53
N ALA A 134 11.76 7.55 -11.17
CA ALA A 134 12.11 6.94 -12.47
C ALA A 134 12.33 8.01 -13.56
N TYR A 135 11.51 9.06 -13.59
CA TYR A 135 11.62 10.13 -14.57
C TYR A 135 12.73 11.12 -14.25
N ALA A 136 12.74 11.69 -13.04
CA ALA A 136 13.61 12.80 -12.68
C ALA A 136 15.03 12.34 -12.34
N TRP A 137 15.18 11.20 -11.67
CA TRP A 137 16.48 10.63 -11.36
C TRP A 137 16.91 9.56 -12.39
N GLY A 138 16.04 8.61 -12.69
CA GLY A 138 16.37 7.44 -13.49
C GLY A 138 16.85 7.79 -14.90
N ARG A 139 16.14 8.67 -15.61
CA ARG A 139 16.50 9.08 -16.97
C ARG A 139 17.84 9.81 -17.06
N ALA A 140 18.27 10.46 -15.99
CA ALA A 140 19.55 11.18 -15.96
C ALA A 140 20.74 10.28 -15.57
N ASN A 141 20.49 9.16 -14.88
CA ASN A 141 21.53 8.38 -14.22
C ASN A 141 21.63 6.92 -14.71
N VAL A 142 20.67 6.45 -15.50
CA VAL A 142 20.63 5.09 -16.04
C VAL A 142 20.79 5.13 -17.56
N GLY A 143 21.66 4.29 -18.11
CA GLY A 143 21.94 4.22 -19.54
C GLY A 143 22.37 2.83 -20.01
N PRO A 144 22.85 2.71 -21.27
CA PRO A 144 23.31 1.44 -21.83
C PRO A 144 24.44 0.82 -20.98
N GLY A 145 24.29 -0.46 -20.64
CA GLY A 145 25.24 -1.18 -19.80
C GLY A 145 24.97 -1.08 -18.30
N ASP A 146 24.02 -0.24 -17.88
CA ASP A 146 23.58 -0.15 -16.49
C ASP A 146 22.41 -1.10 -16.22
N ALA A 147 22.19 -1.42 -14.93
CA ALA A 147 21.08 -2.22 -14.48
C ALA A 147 20.26 -1.51 -13.37
N VAL A 148 18.96 -1.74 -13.41
CA VAL A 148 18.06 -1.53 -12.27
C VAL A 148 17.71 -2.90 -11.68
N LEU A 149 17.83 -3.04 -10.38
CA LEU A 149 17.50 -4.27 -9.66
C LEU A 149 16.20 -4.06 -8.89
N THR A 150 15.27 -5.01 -8.99
CA THR A 150 14.02 -5.02 -8.21
C THR A 150 13.78 -6.43 -7.69
N THR A 151 12.61 -6.71 -7.07
CA THR A 151 12.33 -8.05 -6.55
C THR A 151 11.13 -8.70 -7.23
N GLN A 152 11.02 -10.03 -7.14
CA GLN A 152 9.87 -10.77 -7.68
C GLN A 152 8.58 -10.51 -6.89
N MET A 153 8.66 -9.95 -5.67
CA MET A 153 7.49 -9.74 -4.80
C MET A 153 6.86 -8.34 -4.91
N GLU A 154 7.34 -7.51 -5.84
CA GLU A 154 6.90 -6.12 -5.94
C GLU A 154 5.45 -5.97 -6.41
N HIS A 155 4.81 -4.93 -5.90
CA HIS A 155 3.60 -4.38 -6.51
C HIS A 155 3.93 -3.82 -7.90
N HIS A 156 2.99 -3.87 -8.85
CA HIS A 156 3.19 -3.36 -10.22
C HIS A 156 3.69 -1.90 -10.25
N ALA A 157 3.34 -1.08 -9.27
CA ALA A 157 3.83 0.30 -9.14
C ALA A 157 5.36 0.39 -9.00
N ASN A 158 5.99 -0.65 -8.45
CA ASN A 158 7.44 -0.75 -8.27
C ASN A 158 8.12 -1.73 -9.25
N ILE A 159 7.44 -2.06 -10.35
CA ILE A 159 7.99 -2.84 -11.48
C ILE A 159 7.88 -2.03 -12.78
N VAL A 160 6.66 -1.61 -13.12
CA VAL A 160 6.35 -1.06 -14.44
C VAL A 160 7.15 0.22 -14.77
N PRO A 161 7.33 1.19 -13.84
CA PRO A 161 8.17 2.36 -14.12
C PRO A 161 9.60 1.99 -14.49
N TRP A 162 10.16 0.97 -13.83
CA TRP A 162 11.52 0.49 -14.12
C TRP A 162 11.61 -0.26 -15.44
N GLN A 163 10.59 -1.04 -15.83
CA GLN A 163 10.51 -1.65 -17.16
C GLN A 163 10.48 -0.61 -18.26
N VAL A 164 9.74 0.49 -18.07
CA VAL A 164 9.67 1.61 -19.01
C VAL A 164 11.02 2.31 -19.08
N LEU A 165 11.60 2.68 -17.94
CA LEU A 165 12.91 3.35 -17.84
C LEU A 165 14.01 2.53 -18.53
N CYS A 166 14.16 1.25 -18.18
CA CYS A 166 15.22 0.39 -18.73
C CYS A 166 15.08 0.24 -20.24
N ARG A 167 13.85 0.07 -20.75
CA ARG A 167 13.61 0.03 -22.21
C ARG A 167 13.95 1.35 -22.89
N GLU A 168 13.60 2.50 -22.32
CA GLU A 168 13.90 3.83 -22.88
C GLU A 168 15.40 4.15 -22.86
N ARG A 169 16.11 3.63 -21.84
CA ARG A 169 17.51 3.95 -21.59
C ARG A 169 18.47 2.85 -22.05
N GLU A 170 17.97 1.79 -22.70
CA GLU A 170 18.74 0.62 -23.14
C GLU A 170 19.52 -0.04 -21.99
N ALA A 171 18.93 -0.02 -20.79
CA ALA A 171 19.47 -0.64 -19.57
C ALA A 171 18.78 -1.98 -19.28
N GLU A 172 19.34 -2.75 -18.37
CA GLU A 172 18.81 -4.04 -17.96
C GLU A 172 17.92 -3.90 -16.70
N LEU A 173 16.76 -4.58 -16.66
CA LEU A 173 15.98 -4.78 -15.45
C LEU A 173 16.17 -6.20 -14.94
N ARG A 174 16.70 -6.35 -13.71
CA ARG A 174 16.96 -7.64 -13.07
C ARG A 174 16.07 -7.79 -11.84
N TYR A 175 15.88 -9.06 -11.42
CA TYR A 175 15.00 -9.39 -10.29
C TYR A 175 15.74 -10.24 -9.25
N LEU A 176 15.64 -9.84 -7.99
CA LEU A 176 15.94 -10.72 -6.86
C LEU A 176 14.82 -11.73 -6.71
N GLU A 177 15.22 -12.98 -6.59
CA GLU A 177 14.29 -14.10 -6.42
C GLU A 177 13.76 -14.16 -4.99
N VAL A 178 12.57 -14.72 -4.88
CA VAL A 178 11.90 -14.99 -3.60
C VAL A 178 11.94 -16.50 -3.39
N ASP A 179 12.36 -16.92 -2.22
CA ASP A 179 12.41 -18.32 -1.86
C ASP A 179 11.01 -18.91 -1.53
N GLU A 180 10.96 -20.20 -1.17
CA GLU A 180 9.71 -20.90 -0.83
C GLU A 180 9.02 -20.33 0.42
N ARG A 181 9.75 -19.64 1.29
CA ARG A 181 9.22 -18.95 2.48
C ARG A 181 8.73 -17.53 2.15
N GLY A 182 9.02 -17.04 0.96
CA GLY A 182 8.71 -15.66 0.55
C GLY A 182 9.75 -14.65 1.03
N GLU A 183 10.99 -15.06 1.24
CA GLU A 183 12.09 -14.22 1.72
C GLU A 183 13.10 -13.93 0.59
N LEU A 184 13.87 -12.83 0.72
CA LEU A 184 14.91 -12.43 -0.23
C LEU A 184 16.27 -12.97 0.20
N SER A 185 17.08 -13.42 -0.76
CA SER A 185 18.46 -13.81 -0.50
C SER A 185 19.41 -12.62 -0.55
N LEU A 186 20.04 -12.31 0.56
CA LEU A 186 21.07 -11.27 0.65
C LEU A 186 22.34 -11.64 -0.13
N GLU A 187 22.66 -12.92 -0.24
CA GLU A 187 23.76 -13.40 -1.05
C GLU A 187 23.49 -13.19 -2.56
N GLN A 188 22.23 -13.28 -2.99
CA GLN A 188 21.88 -12.93 -4.36
C GLN A 188 22.05 -11.43 -4.60
N LEU A 189 21.61 -10.59 -3.67
CA LEU A 189 21.84 -9.14 -3.75
C LEU A 189 23.33 -8.82 -3.87
N ASP A 190 24.18 -9.41 -3.03
CA ASP A 190 25.61 -9.20 -3.07
C ASP A 190 26.24 -9.60 -4.42
N ARG A 191 25.80 -10.75 -4.99
CA ARG A 191 26.27 -11.17 -6.32
C ARG A 191 25.84 -10.21 -7.43
N GLU A 192 24.63 -9.68 -7.37
CA GLU A 192 24.17 -8.69 -8.37
C GLU A 192 24.94 -7.37 -8.24
N LEU A 193 25.11 -6.87 -7.02
CA LEU A 193 25.86 -5.63 -6.76
C LEU A 193 27.35 -5.75 -7.13
N ALA A 194 27.95 -6.92 -6.95
CA ALA A 194 29.36 -7.16 -7.31
C ALA A 194 29.65 -7.07 -8.81
N LYS A 195 28.63 -7.08 -9.70
CA LYS A 195 28.78 -6.83 -11.14
C LYS A 195 29.19 -5.39 -11.44
N GLY A 196 28.92 -4.45 -10.54
CA GLY A 196 29.32 -3.03 -10.62
C GLY A 196 28.50 -2.17 -11.60
N ASP A 197 27.44 -2.71 -12.17
CA ASP A 197 26.58 -2.06 -13.16
C ASP A 197 25.20 -1.64 -12.59
N VAL A 198 24.87 -2.05 -11.37
CA VAL A 198 23.60 -1.70 -10.72
C VAL A 198 23.62 -0.23 -10.30
N LYS A 199 22.67 0.58 -10.81
CA LYS A 199 22.51 2.00 -10.47
C LYS A 199 21.47 2.22 -9.40
N LEU A 200 20.41 1.40 -9.40
CA LEU A 200 19.29 1.53 -8.46
C LEU A 200 18.78 0.15 -8.07
N VAL A 201 18.45 0.01 -6.79
CA VAL A 201 17.72 -1.13 -6.24
C VAL A 201 16.39 -0.65 -5.69
N ALA A 202 15.28 -1.12 -6.28
CA ALA A 202 13.92 -0.78 -5.87
C ALA A 202 13.25 -1.99 -5.24
N PHE A 203 12.76 -1.86 -3.99
CA PHE A 203 12.15 -2.97 -3.27
C PHE A 203 11.09 -2.52 -2.29
N THR A 204 10.16 -3.41 -1.96
CA THR A 204 9.11 -3.16 -0.96
C THR A 204 9.63 -3.37 0.45
N HIS A 205 9.14 -2.59 1.42
CA HIS A 205 9.41 -2.82 2.84
C HIS A 205 8.57 -3.99 3.39
N VAL A 206 7.29 -4.07 2.98
CA VAL A 206 6.40 -5.17 3.32
C VAL A 206 5.63 -5.59 2.07
N SER A 207 5.73 -6.87 1.72
CA SER A 207 5.03 -7.40 0.55
C SER A 207 3.51 -7.34 0.73
N ASN A 208 2.81 -6.77 -0.25
CA ASN A 208 1.35 -6.69 -0.25
C ASN A 208 0.64 -8.03 -0.56
N VAL A 209 1.40 -9.08 -0.86
CA VAL A 209 0.89 -10.44 -1.12
C VAL A 209 1.40 -11.41 -0.06
N LEU A 210 2.71 -11.50 0.12
CA LEU A 210 3.35 -12.45 1.03
C LEU A 210 3.23 -12.01 2.49
N GLY A 211 3.12 -10.69 2.71
CA GLY A 211 3.26 -10.09 4.03
C GLY A 211 4.71 -9.98 4.49
N THR A 212 5.66 -10.59 3.81
CA THR A 212 7.09 -10.59 4.18
C THR A 212 7.57 -9.20 4.53
N ILE A 213 8.17 -9.05 5.72
CA ILE A 213 8.87 -7.85 6.17
C ILE A 213 10.32 -7.97 5.71
N VAL A 214 10.74 -7.05 4.83
CA VAL A 214 12.09 -7.04 4.26
C VAL A 214 13.04 -6.32 5.22
N PRO A 215 14.27 -6.82 5.44
CA PRO A 215 15.27 -6.18 6.31
C PRO A 215 15.91 -4.96 5.62
N VAL A 216 15.14 -3.87 5.54
CA VAL A 216 15.46 -2.65 4.75
C VAL A 216 16.83 -2.09 5.08
N ALA A 217 17.15 -1.91 6.37
CA ALA A 217 18.43 -1.31 6.80
C ALA A 217 19.65 -2.11 6.28
N GLU A 218 19.52 -3.44 6.24
CA GLU A 218 20.59 -4.31 5.75
C GLU A 218 20.73 -4.22 4.22
N LEU A 219 19.62 -4.21 3.48
CA LEU A 219 19.63 -4.05 2.03
C LEU A 219 20.21 -2.68 1.63
N THR A 220 19.73 -1.60 2.23
CA THR A 220 20.16 -0.24 1.91
C THR A 220 21.65 -0.01 2.21
N ALA A 221 22.17 -0.61 3.32
CA ALA A 221 23.59 -0.56 3.63
C ALA A 221 24.45 -1.23 2.54
N ARG A 222 24.04 -2.41 2.04
CA ARG A 222 24.73 -3.13 0.94
C ARG A 222 24.65 -2.36 -0.37
N VAL A 223 23.47 -1.84 -0.71
CA VAL A 223 23.23 -1.02 -1.91
C VAL A 223 24.15 0.21 -1.90
N ARG A 224 24.19 0.92 -0.78
CA ARG A 224 25.05 2.11 -0.62
C ARG A 224 26.54 1.78 -0.68
N ALA A 225 26.97 0.67 -0.07
CA ALA A 225 28.36 0.22 -0.14
C ALA A 225 28.81 -0.10 -1.57
N ALA A 226 27.89 -0.54 -2.44
CA ALA A 226 28.14 -0.76 -3.87
C ALA A 226 28.04 0.52 -4.72
N GLY A 227 27.73 1.68 -4.13
CA GLY A 227 27.57 2.96 -4.84
C GLY A 227 26.26 3.09 -5.63
N ALA A 228 25.31 2.21 -5.42
CA ALA A 228 23.97 2.27 -6.00
C ALA A 228 22.99 3.06 -5.10
N ILE A 229 21.84 3.45 -5.67
CA ILE A 229 20.76 4.16 -4.99
C ILE A 229 19.66 3.18 -4.62
N SER A 230 19.07 3.36 -3.45
CA SER A 230 17.92 2.57 -2.97
C SER A 230 16.61 3.36 -3.06
N LEU A 231 15.54 2.68 -3.53
CA LEU A 231 14.16 3.16 -3.42
C LEU A 231 13.32 2.11 -2.71
N VAL A 232 12.64 2.51 -1.65
CA VAL A 232 11.82 1.61 -0.83
C VAL A 232 10.34 1.98 -0.94
N ASP A 233 9.51 1.01 -1.33
CA ASP A 233 8.05 1.12 -1.26
C ASP A 233 7.56 0.74 0.14
N GLY A 234 7.20 1.75 0.92
CA GLY A 234 6.71 1.63 2.29
C GLY A 234 5.19 1.58 2.44
N ALA A 235 4.45 1.41 1.34
CA ALA A 235 2.99 1.49 1.34
C ALA A 235 2.28 0.51 2.28
N GLN A 236 2.90 -0.64 2.57
CA GLN A 236 2.41 -1.65 3.52
C GLN A 236 3.17 -1.66 4.85
N ALA A 237 4.15 -0.78 5.04
CA ALA A 237 4.90 -0.70 6.29
C ALA A 237 4.43 0.47 7.17
N VAL A 238 4.41 1.69 6.61
CA VAL A 238 4.08 2.92 7.34
C VAL A 238 2.73 2.86 8.09
N PRO A 239 1.64 2.24 7.54
CA PRO A 239 0.38 2.13 8.27
C PRO A 239 0.40 1.15 9.45
N HIS A 240 1.35 0.20 9.48
CA HIS A 240 1.23 -1.05 10.24
C HIS A 240 2.36 -1.29 11.25
N MET A 241 3.45 -0.51 11.19
CA MET A 241 4.61 -0.71 12.05
C MET A 241 5.43 0.58 12.20
N PRO A 242 6.27 0.69 13.26
CA PRO A 242 7.20 1.80 13.39
C PRO A 242 8.14 1.87 12.19
N VAL A 243 8.31 3.06 11.63
CA VAL A 243 9.26 3.34 10.54
C VAL A 243 10.08 4.56 10.93
N ASP A 244 11.40 4.39 10.97
CA ASP A 244 12.37 5.48 11.16
C ASP A 244 13.34 5.49 9.97
N LEU A 245 13.12 6.42 9.05
CA LEU A 245 13.87 6.52 7.80
C LEU A 245 15.34 6.83 8.01
N ALA A 246 15.68 7.53 9.10
CA ALA A 246 17.07 7.82 9.44
C ALA A 246 17.85 6.52 9.72
N SER A 247 17.24 5.58 10.44
CA SER A 247 17.85 4.27 10.74
C SER A 247 17.81 3.31 9.55
N LEU A 248 16.77 3.37 8.72
CA LEU A 248 16.64 2.52 7.54
C LEU A 248 17.65 2.86 6.43
N GLY A 249 18.10 4.11 6.37
CA GLY A 249 19.15 4.54 5.45
C GLY A 249 18.78 4.51 3.97
N ALA A 250 17.52 4.50 3.60
CA ALA A 250 17.04 4.56 2.23
C ALA A 250 17.37 5.90 1.57
N ASP A 251 17.68 5.90 0.27
CA ASP A 251 17.89 7.14 -0.48
C ASP A 251 16.57 7.77 -0.91
N PHE A 252 15.58 6.92 -1.25
CA PHE A 252 14.19 7.27 -1.47
C PHE A 252 13.27 6.32 -0.71
N TYR A 253 12.21 6.86 -0.12
CA TYR A 253 11.17 6.09 0.55
C TYR A 253 9.80 6.66 0.19
N ALA A 254 8.88 5.83 -0.30
CA ALA A 254 7.58 6.26 -0.77
C ALA A 254 6.44 5.51 -0.07
N TRP A 255 5.33 6.21 0.22
CA TRP A 255 4.13 5.62 0.79
C TRP A 255 2.87 6.38 0.42
N THR A 256 1.69 5.94 0.86
CA THR A 256 0.40 6.47 0.42
C THR A 256 -0.57 6.67 1.58
N GLY A 257 -1.29 7.79 1.55
CA GLY A 257 -2.20 8.18 2.63
C GLY A 257 -3.37 7.23 2.81
N HIS A 258 -3.96 6.74 1.72
CA HIS A 258 -5.20 5.95 1.79
C HIS A 258 -5.05 4.59 2.48
N LYS A 259 -3.84 4.09 2.71
CA LYS A 259 -3.58 2.89 3.51
C LYS A 259 -3.26 3.22 4.97
N ALA A 260 -2.75 4.44 5.22
CA ALA A 260 -2.39 4.94 6.54
C ALA A 260 -3.52 5.75 7.20
N LEU A 261 -4.75 5.25 7.18
CA LEU A 261 -5.97 5.85 7.71
C LEU A 261 -6.34 7.22 7.09
N GLY A 262 -5.51 7.76 6.19
CA GLY A 262 -5.66 9.03 5.51
C GLY A 262 -6.50 8.95 4.22
N PRO A 263 -6.75 10.08 3.56
CA PRO A 263 -7.55 10.15 2.35
C PRO A 263 -6.84 9.51 1.14
N THR A 264 -7.60 9.28 0.07
CA THR A 264 -7.10 9.05 -1.28
C THR A 264 -6.56 10.36 -1.87
N GLY A 265 -5.81 10.29 -2.97
CA GLY A 265 -5.34 11.49 -3.66
C GLY A 265 -4.06 12.11 -3.09
N ILE A 266 -3.49 11.53 -2.04
CA ILE A 266 -2.21 11.94 -1.46
C ILE A 266 -1.29 10.74 -1.19
N GLY A 267 -0.03 10.90 -1.58
CA GLY A 267 1.11 10.05 -1.26
C GLY A 267 2.31 10.90 -0.90
N VAL A 268 3.36 10.28 -0.47
CA VAL A 268 4.56 10.95 0.02
C VAL A 268 5.80 10.27 -0.55
N LEU A 269 6.75 11.09 -1.00
CA LEU A 269 8.11 10.70 -1.31
C LEU A 269 9.06 11.43 -0.35
N HIS A 270 9.84 10.66 0.39
CA HIS A 270 10.99 11.14 1.14
C HIS A 270 12.25 10.85 0.34
N GLY A 271 13.14 11.79 0.23
CA GLY A 271 14.40 11.61 -0.50
C GLY A 271 15.56 12.36 0.15
N ARG A 272 16.79 11.92 -0.08
CA ARG A 272 17.97 12.61 0.41
C ARG A 272 18.17 13.94 -0.32
N ALA A 273 18.44 15.00 0.43
CA ALA A 273 18.54 16.36 -0.09
C ALA A 273 19.52 16.47 -1.26
N GLU A 274 20.71 15.90 -1.12
CA GLU A 274 21.77 15.96 -2.14
C GLU A 274 21.43 15.24 -3.44
N ILE A 275 20.47 14.30 -3.41
CA ILE A 275 19.96 13.63 -4.60
C ILE A 275 18.85 14.48 -5.21
N LEU A 276 17.88 14.90 -4.42
CA LEU A 276 16.75 15.71 -4.85
C LEU A 276 17.18 17.05 -5.46
N ASP A 277 18.20 17.70 -4.91
CA ASP A 277 18.71 18.97 -5.42
C ASP A 277 19.24 18.86 -6.86
N ARG A 278 19.80 17.72 -7.22
CA ARG A 278 20.35 17.45 -8.58
C ARG A 278 19.34 16.94 -9.59
N MET A 279 18.14 16.53 -9.12
CA MET A 279 17.11 16.02 -10.01
C MET A 279 16.40 17.18 -10.73
N GLU A 280 16.06 16.97 -12.00
CA GLU A 280 15.14 17.86 -12.72
C GLU A 280 13.70 17.65 -12.22
N PRO A 281 12.80 18.64 -12.35
CA PRO A 281 11.39 18.47 -12.01
C PRO A 281 10.73 17.33 -12.77
N PHE A 282 9.76 16.68 -12.12
CA PHE A 282 8.93 15.64 -12.76
C PHE A 282 7.78 16.24 -13.55
N LEU A 283 7.00 17.11 -12.90
CA LEU A 283 5.93 17.90 -13.49
C LEU A 283 6.34 19.36 -13.51
N THR A 284 5.93 20.06 -14.56
CA THR A 284 6.27 21.49 -14.74
C THR A 284 5.00 22.32 -14.86
N GLY A 285 5.05 23.58 -14.34
CA GLY A 285 3.91 24.48 -14.34
C GLY A 285 4.06 25.60 -13.31
N GLY A 286 2.95 26.02 -12.71
CA GLY A 286 2.95 26.99 -11.61
C GLY A 286 3.49 26.39 -10.31
N ASP A 287 3.79 27.23 -9.35
CA ASP A 287 4.29 26.98 -7.99
C ASP A 287 5.70 26.36 -7.90
N MET A 288 6.05 25.42 -8.78
CA MET A 288 7.34 24.74 -8.78
C MET A 288 8.50 25.55 -9.37
N ILE A 289 8.27 26.77 -9.80
CA ILE A 289 9.23 27.69 -10.42
C ILE A 289 9.62 28.84 -9.50
N ALA A 290 10.89 29.25 -9.55
CA ALA A 290 11.37 30.48 -8.93
C ALA A 290 11.15 31.68 -9.85
N SER A 291 11.44 31.53 -11.16
CA SER A 291 11.17 32.55 -12.17
C SER A 291 10.84 31.93 -13.53
N VAL A 292 10.07 32.64 -14.34
CA VAL A 292 9.76 32.26 -15.73
C VAL A 292 9.93 33.50 -16.60
N ASP A 293 10.60 33.35 -17.74
CA ASP A 293 10.69 34.32 -18.82
C ASP A 293 10.41 33.62 -20.16
N PHE A 294 10.35 34.37 -21.25
CA PHE A 294 10.13 33.82 -22.61
C PHE A 294 11.21 32.80 -23.04
N ASP A 295 12.43 32.96 -22.52
CA ASP A 295 13.58 32.13 -22.90
C ASP A 295 13.78 30.91 -21.97
N GLY A 296 13.05 30.82 -20.85
CA GLY A 296 13.19 29.68 -19.92
C GLY A 296 12.65 29.93 -18.53
N ALA A 297 12.85 28.94 -17.67
CA ALA A 297 12.43 28.96 -16.28
C ALA A 297 13.53 28.50 -15.34
N THR A 298 13.50 28.95 -14.11
CA THR A 298 14.31 28.42 -13.00
C THR A 298 13.39 27.77 -11.95
N TRP A 299 13.92 26.75 -11.31
CA TRP A 299 13.13 25.92 -10.39
C TRP A 299 13.12 26.50 -8.98
N ASN A 300 12.04 26.25 -8.28
CA ASN A 300 11.90 26.58 -6.87
C ASN A 300 12.79 25.67 -6.00
N GLU A 301 12.95 26.00 -4.72
CA GLU A 301 13.64 25.16 -3.75
C GLU A 301 12.81 23.92 -3.37
N LEU A 302 13.45 22.95 -2.71
CA LEU A 302 12.79 21.78 -2.13
C LEU A 302 11.81 22.18 -1.00
N PRO A 303 10.67 21.53 -0.88
CA PRO A 303 10.12 20.45 -1.72
C PRO A 303 9.38 20.96 -2.97
N PHE A 304 9.11 22.27 -3.07
CA PHE A 304 8.22 22.91 -4.05
C PHE A 304 8.61 22.65 -5.51
N LYS A 305 9.89 22.46 -5.78
CA LYS A 305 10.40 22.04 -7.09
C LYS A 305 9.69 20.83 -7.69
N PHE A 306 9.14 19.94 -6.86
CA PHE A 306 8.46 18.72 -7.27
C PHE A 306 6.93 18.76 -7.11
N GLU A 307 6.38 19.90 -6.67
CA GLU A 307 4.95 20.08 -6.40
C GLU A 307 4.36 21.13 -7.36
N ALA A 308 4.08 20.72 -8.60
CA ALA A 308 3.56 21.62 -9.63
C ALA A 308 2.05 21.80 -9.51
N GLY A 309 1.60 23.06 -9.59
CA GLY A 309 0.19 23.46 -9.51
C GLY A 309 -0.35 23.50 -8.08
N THR A 310 -1.64 23.85 -7.94
CA THR A 310 -2.29 23.86 -6.62
C THR A 310 -2.26 22.45 -6.00
N PRO A 311 -1.66 22.29 -4.82
CA PRO A 311 -1.49 20.96 -4.23
C PRO A 311 -2.78 20.41 -3.60
N PRO A 312 -2.81 19.12 -3.22
CA PRO A 312 -3.95 18.49 -2.55
C PRO A 312 -4.02 18.91 -1.07
N ILE A 313 -4.45 20.15 -0.78
CA ILE A 313 -4.35 20.76 0.54
C ILE A 313 -5.24 20.04 1.56
N ALA A 314 -6.51 19.79 1.22
CA ALA A 314 -7.44 19.10 2.10
C ALA A 314 -6.99 17.68 2.42
N GLU A 315 -6.42 16.99 1.42
CA GLU A 315 -5.87 15.64 1.57
C GLU A 315 -4.61 15.65 2.45
N ALA A 316 -3.76 16.67 2.32
CA ALA A 316 -2.59 16.83 3.20
C ALA A 316 -3.01 17.05 4.66
N VAL A 317 -3.98 17.91 4.90
CA VAL A 317 -4.56 18.13 6.24
C VAL A 317 -5.16 16.84 6.80
N GLY A 318 -5.92 16.10 5.99
CA GLY A 318 -6.48 14.81 6.36
C GLY A 318 -5.41 13.75 6.67
N LEU A 319 -4.32 13.72 5.89
CA LEU A 319 -3.20 12.82 6.17
C LEU A 319 -2.44 13.23 7.44
N GLY A 320 -2.28 14.53 7.70
CA GLY A 320 -1.73 15.03 8.96
C GLY A 320 -2.56 14.60 10.17
N ALA A 321 -3.90 14.63 10.06
CA ALA A 321 -4.80 14.14 11.12
C ALA A 321 -4.70 12.61 11.29
N ALA A 322 -4.50 11.86 10.20
CA ALA A 322 -4.30 10.41 10.28
C ALA A 322 -3.00 10.06 11.00
N VAL A 323 -1.93 10.80 10.72
CA VAL A 323 -0.64 10.66 11.40
C VAL A 323 -0.74 11.01 12.89
N ASP A 324 -1.45 12.09 13.24
CA ASP A 324 -1.72 12.42 14.66
C ASP A 324 -2.45 11.28 15.37
N TYR A 325 -3.45 10.69 14.71
CA TYR A 325 -4.21 9.55 15.25
C TYR A 325 -3.32 8.32 15.47
N LEU A 326 -2.53 7.93 14.47
CA LEU A 326 -1.59 6.80 14.59
C LEU A 326 -0.51 7.04 15.65
N THR A 327 0.00 8.28 15.74
CA THR A 327 0.97 8.68 16.77
C THR A 327 0.37 8.57 18.17
N ALA A 328 -0.89 8.99 18.35
CA ALA A 328 -1.58 8.88 19.62
C ALA A 328 -1.85 7.43 20.04
N LEU A 329 -2.05 6.51 19.09
CA LEU A 329 -2.14 5.07 19.37
C LEU A 329 -0.78 4.47 19.76
N GLY A 330 0.31 5.00 19.21
CA GLY A 330 1.66 4.43 19.31
C GLY A 330 1.89 3.29 18.33
N MET A 331 2.86 3.43 17.42
CA MET A 331 3.09 2.48 16.33
C MET A 331 3.56 1.10 16.80
N GLU A 332 4.20 1.00 17.96
CA GLU A 332 4.53 -0.26 18.61
C GLU A 332 3.25 -1.02 19.04
N GLN A 333 2.25 -0.29 19.56
CA GLN A 333 0.96 -0.88 19.95
C GLN A 333 0.15 -1.28 18.72
N VAL A 334 0.20 -0.48 17.64
CA VAL A 334 -0.40 -0.83 16.35
C VAL A 334 0.23 -2.12 15.83
N ARG A 335 1.55 -2.21 15.80
CA ARG A 335 2.28 -3.41 15.35
C ARG A 335 1.94 -4.64 16.20
N GLU A 336 1.91 -4.50 17.52
CA GLU A 336 1.59 -5.60 18.43
C GLU A 336 0.16 -6.10 18.23
N HIS A 337 -0.82 -5.18 18.16
CA HIS A 337 -2.21 -5.50 17.88
C HIS A 337 -2.37 -6.32 16.59
N GLU A 338 -1.77 -5.84 15.50
CA GLU A 338 -1.88 -6.51 14.21
C GLU A 338 -1.07 -7.81 14.13
N ARG A 339 0.06 -7.90 14.83
CA ARG A 339 0.86 -9.12 14.93
C ARG A 339 0.10 -10.24 15.63
N GLU A 340 -0.53 -9.93 16.79
CA GLU A 340 -1.34 -10.89 17.53
C GLU A 340 -2.54 -11.35 16.72
N LEU A 341 -3.23 -10.40 16.06
CA LEU A 341 -4.38 -10.71 15.22
C LEU A 341 -3.99 -11.52 13.97
N THR A 342 -2.84 -11.22 13.36
CA THR A 342 -2.29 -11.98 12.23
C THR A 342 -1.92 -13.39 12.66
N GLY A 343 -1.32 -13.57 13.83
CA GLY A 343 -1.04 -14.87 14.42
C GLY A 343 -2.30 -15.70 14.63
N TYR A 344 -3.36 -15.05 15.16
CA TYR A 344 -4.65 -15.68 15.32
C TYR A 344 -5.25 -16.07 13.95
N LEU A 345 -5.23 -15.18 12.96
CA LEU A 345 -5.70 -15.42 11.60
C LEU A 345 -4.95 -16.61 10.95
N LEU A 346 -3.62 -16.66 11.06
CA LEU A 346 -2.81 -17.76 10.53
C LEU A 346 -3.20 -19.11 11.16
N ASN A 347 -3.42 -19.16 12.48
CA ASN A 347 -3.81 -20.37 13.19
C ASN A 347 -5.20 -20.84 12.76
N ARG A 348 -6.16 -19.90 12.69
CA ARG A 348 -7.54 -20.21 12.29
C ARG A 348 -7.64 -20.66 10.83
N LEU A 349 -6.88 -20.05 9.91
CA LEU A 349 -6.86 -20.47 8.50
C LEU A 349 -6.30 -21.88 8.33
N ARG A 350 -5.35 -22.32 9.17
CA ARG A 350 -4.83 -23.70 9.15
C ARG A 350 -5.90 -24.77 9.49
N GLU A 351 -6.98 -24.38 10.15
CA GLU A 351 -8.10 -25.28 10.46
C GLU A 351 -9.01 -25.54 9.24
N VAL A 352 -8.89 -24.72 8.18
CA VAL A 352 -9.67 -24.87 6.95
C VAL A 352 -9.06 -25.97 6.08
N PRO A 353 -9.75 -27.11 5.83
CA PRO A 353 -9.19 -28.22 5.05
C PRO A 353 -8.82 -27.78 3.63
N GLY A 354 -7.68 -28.26 3.10
CA GLY A 354 -7.19 -27.94 1.75
C GLY A 354 -6.70 -26.50 1.57
N LEU A 355 -6.64 -25.70 2.65
CA LEU A 355 -6.10 -24.34 2.58
C LEU A 355 -4.56 -24.38 2.60
N ARG A 356 -3.94 -23.63 1.68
CA ARG A 356 -2.50 -23.38 1.61
C ARG A 356 -2.23 -21.91 1.85
N LEU A 357 -1.45 -21.61 2.87
CA LEU A 357 -0.95 -20.28 3.19
C LEU A 357 0.20 -19.91 2.25
N VAL A 358 0.35 -18.60 1.97
CA VAL A 358 1.41 -18.03 1.14
C VAL A 358 2.22 -17.03 1.94
N GLY A 359 3.56 -17.07 1.81
CA GLY A 359 4.50 -16.21 2.55
C GLY A 359 4.91 -16.77 3.91
N PRO A 360 5.69 -16.03 4.71
CA PRO A 360 6.25 -16.48 5.98
C PRO A 360 5.18 -17.04 6.92
N PRO A 361 5.42 -18.18 7.57
CA PRO A 361 4.43 -18.81 8.46
C PRO A 361 4.35 -18.17 9.85
N GLU A 362 5.34 -17.33 10.23
CA GLU A 362 5.44 -16.69 11.53
C GLU A 362 4.89 -15.24 11.48
N PRO A 363 4.09 -14.81 12.46
CA PRO A 363 3.53 -13.45 12.49
C PRO A 363 4.60 -12.35 12.73
N GLU A 364 5.74 -12.71 13.31
CA GLU A 364 6.88 -11.80 13.54
C GLU A 364 7.50 -11.30 12.23
N SER A 365 7.63 -12.20 11.25
CA SER A 365 8.23 -11.93 9.93
C SER A 365 7.22 -11.39 8.91
N ARG A 366 5.98 -11.12 9.35
CA ARG A 366 4.86 -10.79 8.49
C ARG A 366 4.17 -9.48 8.90
N GLY A 367 3.76 -8.68 7.92
CA GLY A 367 2.79 -7.59 8.11
C GLY A 367 1.36 -8.12 8.29
N GLY A 368 0.42 -7.21 8.52
CA GLY A 368 -0.98 -7.49 8.85
C GLY A 368 -1.82 -8.10 7.72
N LEU A 369 -1.28 -9.03 6.93
CA LEU A 369 -2.01 -9.65 5.82
C LEU A 369 -1.62 -11.12 5.59
N VAL A 370 -2.59 -11.90 5.10
CA VAL A 370 -2.40 -13.32 4.77
C VAL A 370 -3.06 -13.62 3.43
N SER A 371 -2.24 -14.05 2.46
CA SER A 371 -2.73 -14.60 1.19
C SER A 371 -2.81 -16.13 1.28
N PHE A 372 -3.82 -16.71 0.63
CA PHE A 372 -4.04 -18.15 0.67
C PHE A 372 -4.80 -18.64 -0.56
N THR A 373 -4.72 -19.94 -0.79
CA THR A 373 -5.54 -20.70 -1.76
C THR A 373 -6.27 -21.83 -1.04
N ILE A 374 -7.35 -22.33 -1.62
CA ILE A 374 -8.06 -23.52 -1.15
C ILE A 374 -8.13 -24.49 -2.33
N GLU A 375 -7.73 -25.75 -2.12
CA GLU A 375 -7.75 -26.77 -3.14
C GLU A 375 -9.17 -26.95 -3.71
N GLY A 376 -9.27 -27.00 -5.05
CA GLY A 376 -10.54 -27.14 -5.75
C GLY A 376 -11.38 -25.85 -5.85
N MET A 377 -10.92 -24.71 -5.28
CA MET A 377 -11.66 -23.44 -5.29
C MET A 377 -10.88 -22.32 -5.98
N HIS A 378 -11.55 -21.60 -6.86
CA HIS A 378 -10.95 -20.38 -7.44
C HIS A 378 -10.97 -19.24 -6.42
N ALA A 379 -9.95 -18.36 -6.46
CA ALA A 379 -9.82 -17.27 -5.51
C ALA A 379 -11.04 -16.32 -5.46
N HIS A 380 -11.72 -16.10 -6.60
CA HIS A 380 -12.95 -15.28 -6.65
C HIS A 380 -14.13 -15.97 -5.96
N ASP A 381 -14.24 -17.30 -6.05
CA ASP A 381 -15.28 -18.08 -5.36
C ASP A 381 -15.07 -17.99 -3.85
N ILE A 382 -13.81 -18.06 -3.39
CA ILE A 382 -13.45 -17.85 -1.97
C ILE A 382 -13.90 -16.47 -1.49
N ALA A 383 -13.62 -15.42 -2.27
CA ALA A 383 -14.03 -14.06 -1.90
C ALA A 383 -15.55 -13.87 -1.94
N GLU A 384 -16.24 -14.50 -2.88
CA GLU A 384 -17.72 -14.47 -2.94
C GLU A 384 -18.34 -15.20 -1.74
N LEU A 385 -17.78 -16.32 -1.31
CA LEU A 385 -18.22 -17.02 -0.09
C LEU A 385 -18.04 -16.16 1.16
N ALA A 386 -16.88 -15.48 1.28
CA ALA A 386 -16.63 -14.55 2.37
C ALA A 386 -17.66 -13.40 2.35
N ASN A 387 -17.93 -12.82 1.17
CA ASN A 387 -18.92 -11.76 0.96
C ASN A 387 -20.33 -12.18 1.40
N ARG A 388 -20.78 -13.40 1.07
CA ARG A 388 -22.04 -13.96 1.56
C ARG A 388 -22.10 -14.10 3.08
N GLY A 389 -20.93 -14.26 3.72
CA GLY A 389 -20.78 -14.23 5.18
C GLY A 389 -20.72 -12.81 5.77
N GLY A 390 -20.79 -11.75 4.97
CA GLY A 390 -20.61 -10.35 5.39
C GLY A 390 -19.15 -9.93 5.57
N VAL A 391 -18.21 -10.72 5.03
CA VAL A 391 -16.78 -10.50 5.19
C VAL A 391 -16.13 -10.00 3.89
N CYS A 392 -15.50 -8.84 3.95
CA CYS A 392 -14.78 -8.22 2.83
C CYS A 392 -13.34 -8.72 2.80
N ILE A 393 -12.97 -9.52 1.80
CA ILE A 393 -11.60 -9.90 1.48
C ILE A 393 -11.34 -9.64 0.00
N ARG A 394 -10.09 -9.71 -0.43
CA ARG A 394 -9.70 -9.52 -1.83
C ARG A 394 -9.32 -10.83 -2.50
N ALA A 395 -9.65 -10.97 -3.79
CA ALA A 395 -9.18 -12.05 -4.65
C ALA A 395 -8.46 -11.52 -5.89
N GLY A 396 -7.48 -12.25 -6.38
CA GLY A 396 -6.78 -11.97 -7.63
C GLY A 396 -5.26 -11.97 -7.52
N HIS A 397 -4.61 -11.20 -8.40
CA HIS A 397 -3.15 -11.09 -8.45
C HIS A 397 -2.58 -10.05 -7.47
N HIS A 398 -3.42 -9.27 -6.80
CA HIS A 398 -3.05 -8.18 -5.86
C HIS A 398 -2.03 -7.19 -6.45
N CYS A 399 -2.11 -6.93 -7.77
CA CYS A 399 -1.14 -6.13 -8.53
C CYS A 399 0.30 -6.64 -8.45
N ALA A 400 0.50 -7.97 -8.37
CA ALA A 400 1.80 -8.65 -8.33
C ALA A 400 1.78 -9.91 -9.21
N GLN A 401 1.42 -9.76 -10.49
CA GLN A 401 1.32 -10.89 -11.43
C GLN A 401 2.62 -11.70 -11.59
N PRO A 402 3.82 -11.08 -11.63
CA PRO A 402 5.06 -11.85 -11.68
C PRO A 402 5.20 -12.80 -10.50
N LEU A 403 4.88 -12.34 -9.29
CA LEU A 403 4.92 -13.16 -8.08
C LEU A 403 3.96 -14.36 -8.16
N MET A 404 2.74 -14.18 -8.69
CA MET A 404 1.79 -15.31 -8.86
C MET A 404 2.39 -16.43 -9.72
N ARG A 405 3.16 -16.08 -10.76
CA ARG A 405 3.87 -17.07 -11.60
C ARG A 405 4.97 -17.78 -10.81
N CYS A 406 5.74 -17.07 -10.00
CA CYS A 406 6.78 -17.66 -9.14
C CYS A 406 6.17 -18.64 -8.12
N LEU A 407 5.01 -18.31 -7.56
CA LEU A 407 4.28 -19.16 -6.62
C LEU A 407 3.56 -20.34 -7.27
N GLY A 408 3.49 -20.39 -8.61
CA GLY A 408 2.78 -21.43 -9.36
C GLY A 408 1.27 -21.39 -9.17
N VAL A 409 0.69 -20.21 -8.89
CA VAL A 409 -0.76 -20.03 -8.71
C VAL A 409 -1.32 -18.98 -9.66
N GLY A 410 -2.56 -19.15 -10.10
CA GLY A 410 -3.23 -18.18 -10.96
C GLY A 410 -3.66 -16.91 -10.20
N ALA A 411 -4.12 -17.08 -8.97
CA ALA A 411 -4.61 -16.02 -8.08
C ALA A 411 -4.64 -16.53 -6.63
N THR A 412 -4.72 -15.60 -5.67
CA THR A 412 -4.94 -15.91 -4.25
C THR A 412 -6.12 -15.12 -3.71
N ALA A 413 -6.75 -15.62 -2.65
CA ALA A 413 -7.53 -14.81 -1.73
C ALA A 413 -6.58 -14.15 -0.72
N ARG A 414 -6.91 -12.94 -0.24
CA ARG A 414 -6.10 -12.22 0.74
C ARG A 414 -7.00 -11.58 1.79
N ALA A 415 -6.79 -11.94 3.05
CA ALA A 415 -7.30 -11.21 4.21
C ALA A 415 -6.21 -10.27 4.73
N SER A 416 -6.56 -9.02 4.99
CA SER A 416 -5.62 -8.03 5.54
C SER A 416 -6.29 -7.24 6.65
N VAL A 417 -5.68 -7.27 7.82
CA VAL A 417 -6.17 -6.62 9.03
C VAL A 417 -5.72 -5.16 9.11
N GLY A 418 -6.35 -4.39 9.96
CA GLY A 418 -5.96 -3.06 10.37
C GLY A 418 -6.29 -2.87 11.85
N VAL A 419 -5.92 -1.73 12.39
CA VAL A 419 -6.02 -1.38 13.83
C VAL A 419 -7.43 -1.52 14.42
N TYR A 420 -8.46 -1.51 13.59
CA TYR A 420 -9.88 -1.61 13.97
C TYR A 420 -10.44 -3.04 13.96
N ASN A 421 -9.64 -4.02 13.52
CA ASN A 421 -10.11 -5.40 13.46
C ASN A 421 -9.98 -6.12 14.81
N GLU A 422 -10.85 -7.08 15.00
CA GLU A 422 -11.01 -7.87 16.23
C GLU A 422 -10.94 -9.37 15.91
N PRO A 423 -10.71 -10.24 16.92
CA PRO A 423 -10.71 -11.69 16.71
C PRO A 423 -12.04 -12.23 16.15
N SER A 424 -13.16 -11.57 16.46
CA SER A 424 -14.48 -11.87 15.88
C SER A 424 -14.55 -11.71 14.37
N ASP A 425 -13.78 -10.77 13.78
CA ASP A 425 -13.69 -10.59 12.34
C ASP A 425 -13.01 -11.81 11.67
N VAL A 426 -11.99 -12.33 12.33
CA VAL A 426 -11.30 -13.56 11.90
C VAL A 426 -12.23 -14.76 11.97
N ASP A 427 -12.95 -14.92 13.10
CA ASP A 427 -13.91 -16.02 13.26
C ASP A 427 -15.00 -15.98 12.18
N ALA A 428 -15.53 -14.81 11.86
CA ALA A 428 -16.53 -14.63 10.80
C ALA A 428 -15.99 -15.08 9.43
N LEU A 429 -14.71 -14.79 9.13
CA LEU A 429 -14.05 -15.27 7.90
C LEU A 429 -14.01 -16.80 7.88
N ILE A 430 -13.55 -17.43 8.96
CA ILE A 430 -13.42 -18.89 9.02
C ILE A 430 -14.78 -19.56 8.88
N ASP A 431 -15.81 -19.04 9.58
CA ASP A 431 -17.18 -19.54 9.47
C ASP A 431 -17.71 -19.47 8.04
N ALA A 432 -17.47 -18.34 7.34
CA ALA A 432 -17.85 -18.17 5.95
C ALA A 432 -17.15 -19.19 5.03
N LEU A 433 -15.84 -19.41 5.23
CA LEU A 433 -15.06 -20.37 4.44
C LEU A 433 -15.52 -21.81 4.68
N LEU A 434 -15.76 -22.21 5.92
CA LEU A 434 -16.22 -23.56 6.27
C LEU A 434 -17.66 -23.82 5.80
N ALA A 435 -18.55 -22.83 5.91
CA ALA A 435 -19.90 -22.92 5.37
C ALA A 435 -19.89 -23.06 3.83
N GLY A 436 -19.02 -22.28 3.17
CA GLY A 436 -18.88 -22.32 1.72
C GLY A 436 -18.40 -23.65 1.18
N ARG A 437 -17.45 -24.31 1.85
CA ARG A 437 -16.96 -25.64 1.45
C ARG A 437 -18.05 -26.69 1.36
N ARG A 438 -19.04 -26.65 2.27
CA ARG A 438 -20.20 -27.56 2.25
C ARG A 438 -21.04 -27.39 0.99
N ILE A 439 -21.06 -26.17 0.41
CA ILE A 439 -21.82 -25.88 -0.83
C ILE A 439 -21.12 -26.50 -2.05
N PHE A 440 -19.78 -26.56 -2.03
CA PHE A 440 -18.97 -27.13 -3.11
C PHE A 440 -18.71 -28.63 -2.97
N GLU A 441 -19.29 -29.30 -1.94
CA GLU A 441 -19.08 -30.73 -1.63
C GLU A 441 -17.60 -31.12 -1.46
N LEU A 442 -16.75 -30.19 -0.93
CA LEU A 442 -15.31 -30.34 -0.74
C LEU A 442 -14.94 -30.69 0.72
#